data_4f81418847a157d2431827c026b293ac
#
_entry.id   4f81418847a157d2431827c026b293ac
#
_cell.length_a   1.000
_cell.length_b   1.000
_cell.length_c   1.000
_cell.angle_alpha   90.00
_cell.angle_beta   90.00
_cell.angle_gamma   90.00
#
_symmetry.space_group_name_H-M   'P 1'
#
loop_
_entity.id
_entity.type
_entity.pdbx_description
1 polymer ?
#
loop_
_entity_poly.entity_id
_entity_poly.type
_entity_poly.pdbx_seq_one_letter_code
_entity_poly.pdbx_strand_id
1 'polypeptide(L)'
;MNLTLKVWRQKNSQEKGRMVDYKVTNISDHMSFLEMLDVLNEQLIEQGEEPVAFDNDCREGICGMCSLFINGEAHGPDRGVTTCQLHMRMFKDGDTITIEPWRATAFPVIKDLMVDRTAFERIQQAGGYISVNTSGNTQDANAIPIPKRDADRSMDAAACIGCGACVATCKNSSAMLFVAAKVSQFALLPQGRVEATERVLNMVNQMEHEGFGNCTNTGACEVECPKGISLENIARLNREYLKASIR
;
A
#
# COMPACT_ATOMS: atom_id res chain seq x y z
N MET A 1 25.44 13.71 5.45
CA MET A 1 25.89 12.39 4.96
C MET A 1 26.13 12.44 3.47
N ASN A 2 27.09 11.67 2.98
CA ASN A 2 27.33 11.45 1.55
C ASN A 2 26.90 10.02 1.24
N LEU A 3 26.08 9.85 0.23
CA LEU A 3 25.45 8.55 -0.06
C LEU A 3 25.62 8.20 -1.54
N THR A 4 25.62 6.91 -1.84
CA THR A 4 25.48 6.39 -3.20
C THR A 4 24.08 5.79 -3.34
N LEU A 5 23.29 6.32 -4.27
CA LEU A 5 21.93 5.87 -4.54
C LEU A 5 21.94 5.04 -5.82
N LYS A 6 21.51 3.78 -5.72
CA LYS A 6 21.22 2.91 -6.88
C LYS A 6 19.72 2.99 -7.16
N VAL A 7 19.34 3.78 -8.14
CA VAL A 7 17.93 4.08 -8.42
C VAL A 7 17.49 3.37 -9.69
N TRP A 8 16.34 2.73 -9.64
CA TRP A 8 15.71 2.17 -10.82
C TRP A 8 15.22 3.28 -11.74
N ARG A 9 15.69 3.24 -13.00
CA ARG A 9 15.28 4.17 -14.05
C ARG A 9 14.60 3.41 -15.18
N GLN A 10 13.42 3.84 -15.54
CA GLN A 10 12.60 3.25 -16.60
C GLN A 10 11.74 4.32 -17.24
N LYS A 11 11.87 4.51 -18.53
CA LYS A 11 11.19 5.60 -19.24
C LYS A 11 9.68 5.45 -19.32
N ASN A 12 9.21 4.23 -19.51
CA ASN A 12 7.79 3.88 -19.59
C ASN A 12 7.59 2.37 -19.40
N SER A 13 6.35 1.90 -19.41
CA SER A 13 6.00 0.49 -19.22
C SER A 13 6.48 -0.46 -20.34
N GLN A 14 6.85 0.05 -21.50
CA GLN A 14 7.27 -0.74 -22.67
C GLN A 14 8.78 -0.98 -22.72
N GLU A 15 9.56 -0.14 -22.05
CA GLU A 15 11.01 -0.22 -22.04
C GLU A 15 11.50 -0.98 -20.78
N LYS A 16 12.64 -1.65 -20.94
CA LYS A 16 13.30 -2.29 -19.77
C LYS A 16 13.97 -1.22 -18.93
N GLY A 17 13.69 -1.25 -17.63
CA GLY A 17 14.41 -0.42 -16.67
C GLY A 17 15.80 -0.96 -16.34
N ARG A 18 16.61 -0.10 -15.71
CA ARG A 18 17.96 -0.41 -15.22
C ARG A 18 18.26 0.35 -13.94
N MET A 19 19.18 -0.17 -13.15
CA MET A 19 19.76 0.58 -12.02
C MET A 19 20.76 1.63 -12.54
N VAL A 20 20.67 2.81 -11.98
CA VAL A 20 21.60 3.93 -12.25
C VAL A 20 22.15 4.44 -10.92
N ASP A 21 23.46 4.65 -10.86
CA ASP A 21 24.15 5.10 -9.65
C ASP A 21 24.23 6.63 -9.63
N TYR A 22 23.81 7.23 -8.51
CA TYR A 22 23.89 8.65 -8.24
C TYR A 22 24.62 8.89 -6.93
N LYS A 23 25.29 10.03 -6.82
CA LYS A 23 25.93 10.48 -5.58
C LYS A 23 25.21 11.70 -5.05
N VAL A 24 24.78 11.65 -3.80
CA VAL A 24 24.23 12.81 -3.10
C VAL A 24 25.13 13.15 -1.91
N THR A 25 25.33 14.43 -1.67
CA THR A 25 26.21 14.93 -0.61
C THR A 25 25.46 15.90 0.31
N ASN A 26 25.98 16.11 1.50
CA ASN A 26 25.42 17.04 2.49
C ASN A 26 23.97 16.70 2.91
N ILE A 27 23.56 15.43 2.83
CA ILE A 27 22.25 15.01 3.29
C ILE A 27 22.20 15.07 4.82
N SER A 28 21.21 15.78 5.36
CA SER A 28 20.94 15.83 6.79
C SER A 28 20.27 14.53 7.26
N ASP A 29 20.62 14.07 8.44
CA ASP A 29 19.98 12.93 9.10
C ASP A 29 18.53 13.23 9.55
N HIS A 30 18.17 14.51 9.64
CA HIS A 30 16.82 14.97 9.93
C HIS A 30 15.88 15.00 8.71
N MET A 31 16.42 14.95 7.49
CA MET A 31 15.60 14.86 6.28
C MET A 31 14.78 13.56 6.24
N SER A 32 13.61 13.61 5.65
CA SER A 32 12.90 12.43 5.21
C SER A 32 13.56 11.82 3.97
N PHE A 33 13.26 10.56 3.68
CA PHE A 33 13.77 9.87 2.50
C PHE A 33 13.33 10.56 1.19
N LEU A 34 12.12 11.11 1.16
CA LEU A 34 11.64 11.84 -0.02
C LEU A 34 12.35 13.18 -0.22
N GLU A 35 12.68 13.90 0.87
CA GLU A 35 13.48 15.12 0.77
C GLU A 35 14.89 14.84 0.23
N MET A 36 15.49 13.70 0.58
CA MET A 36 16.76 13.28 -0.03
C MET A 36 16.60 13.02 -1.54
N LEU A 37 15.48 12.45 -1.99
CA LEU A 37 15.18 12.30 -3.42
C LEU A 37 14.91 13.65 -4.10
N ASP A 38 14.31 14.62 -3.41
CA ASP A 38 14.17 15.99 -3.91
C ASP A 38 15.55 16.62 -4.16
N VAL A 39 16.51 16.47 -3.22
CA VAL A 39 17.90 16.94 -3.40
C VAL A 39 18.55 16.28 -4.62
N LEU A 40 18.37 14.96 -4.81
CA LEU A 40 18.85 14.29 -6.02
C LEU A 40 18.25 14.92 -7.28
N ASN A 41 16.94 15.17 -7.29
CA ASN A 41 16.26 15.73 -8.44
C ASN A 41 16.69 17.16 -8.74
N GLU A 42 16.94 17.99 -7.74
CA GLU A 42 17.51 19.32 -7.91
C GLU A 42 18.90 19.25 -8.58
N GLN A 43 19.77 18.34 -8.12
CA GLN A 43 21.08 18.13 -8.74
C GLN A 43 20.99 17.70 -10.21
N LEU A 44 20.05 16.79 -10.53
CA LEU A 44 19.83 16.33 -11.90
C LEU A 44 19.34 17.48 -12.81
N ILE A 45 18.41 18.29 -12.34
CA ILE A 45 17.89 19.45 -13.08
C ILE A 45 19.00 20.46 -13.34
N GLU A 46 19.85 20.77 -12.36
CA GLU A 46 21.00 21.67 -12.51
C GLU A 46 22.02 21.16 -13.55
N GLN A 47 22.15 19.83 -13.69
CA GLN A 47 23.00 19.18 -14.67
C GLN A 47 22.34 19.04 -16.05
N GLY A 48 21.06 19.44 -16.19
CA GLY A 48 20.30 19.28 -17.41
C GLY A 48 19.86 17.83 -17.66
N GLU A 49 19.88 16.99 -16.61
CA GLU A 49 19.43 15.61 -16.67
C GLU A 49 17.96 15.48 -16.26
N GLU A 50 17.32 14.41 -16.71
CA GLU A 50 15.91 14.13 -16.37
C GLU A 50 15.78 13.70 -14.91
N PRO A 51 14.94 14.37 -14.09
CA PRO A 51 14.72 13.99 -12.71
C PRO A 51 14.11 12.60 -12.58
N VAL A 52 14.29 11.97 -11.43
CA VAL A 52 13.66 10.68 -11.09
C VAL A 52 12.18 10.91 -10.82
N ALA A 53 11.32 10.15 -11.49
CA ALA A 53 9.88 10.18 -11.23
C ALA A 53 9.53 9.29 -10.02
N PHE A 54 8.87 9.87 -9.03
CA PHE A 54 8.36 9.16 -7.85
C PHE A 54 7.12 9.86 -7.29
N ASP A 55 6.23 9.09 -6.65
CA ASP A 55 5.02 9.62 -6.02
C ASP A 55 5.33 10.22 -4.64
N ASN A 56 4.79 11.42 -4.36
CA ASN A 56 5.09 12.15 -3.13
C ASN A 56 3.96 13.08 -2.64
N ASP A 57 2.71 12.61 -2.72
CA ASP A 57 1.54 13.47 -2.54
C ASP A 57 1.37 14.07 -1.13
N CYS A 58 1.02 13.25 -0.13
CA CYS A 58 0.67 13.79 1.20
C CYS A 58 1.88 14.11 2.08
N ARG A 59 2.97 13.37 1.97
CA ARG A 59 4.16 13.41 2.86
C ARG A 59 3.86 13.23 4.36
N GLU A 60 2.67 12.72 4.70
CA GLU A 60 2.17 12.54 6.07
C GLU A 60 1.84 11.07 6.42
N GLY A 61 2.18 10.14 5.53
CA GLY A 61 1.96 8.70 5.76
C GLY A 61 0.51 8.24 5.67
N ILE A 62 -0.37 8.96 4.97
CA ILE A 62 -1.81 8.69 4.92
C ILE A 62 -2.36 8.35 3.53
N CYS A 63 -1.69 8.76 2.43
CA CYS A 63 -2.22 8.54 1.08
C CYS A 63 -1.80 7.20 0.45
N GLY A 64 -0.72 6.57 0.94
CA GLY A 64 -0.20 5.32 0.39
C GLY A 64 0.54 5.45 -0.95
N MET A 65 0.84 6.67 -1.45
CA MET A 65 1.42 6.86 -2.77
C MET A 65 2.95 6.67 -2.81
N CYS A 66 3.70 7.08 -1.80
CA CYS A 66 5.16 7.02 -1.73
C CYS A 66 5.71 5.58 -1.55
N SER A 67 5.38 4.69 -2.46
CA SER A 67 5.59 3.24 -2.32
C SER A 67 6.85 2.79 -3.01
N LEU A 68 7.94 2.61 -2.24
CA LEU A 68 9.26 2.23 -2.73
C LEU A 68 9.80 1.00 -2.00
N PHE A 69 10.56 0.17 -2.71
CA PHE A 69 11.52 -0.75 -2.12
C PHE A 69 12.84 -0.04 -1.87
N ILE A 70 13.29 -0.08 -0.62
CA ILE A 70 14.55 0.52 -0.19
C ILE A 70 15.40 -0.59 0.43
N ASN A 71 16.52 -0.91 -0.21
CA ASN A 71 17.38 -2.04 0.18
C ASN A 71 16.65 -3.40 0.26
N GLY A 72 15.61 -3.58 -0.57
CA GLY A 72 14.82 -4.82 -0.63
C GLY A 72 13.70 -4.91 0.42
N GLU A 73 13.46 -3.86 1.20
CA GLU A 73 12.38 -3.77 2.17
C GLU A 73 11.31 -2.78 1.72
N ALA A 74 10.04 -3.13 1.88
CA ALA A 74 8.95 -2.26 1.51
C ALA A 74 8.90 -1.06 2.46
N HIS A 75 8.92 0.16 1.92
CA HIS A 75 9.05 1.43 2.65
C HIS A 75 10.38 1.65 3.39
N GLY A 76 11.33 0.71 3.33
CA GLY A 76 12.65 0.82 3.95
C GLY A 76 12.77 0.15 5.32
N PRO A 77 13.90 0.37 6.01
CA PRO A 77 14.28 -0.42 7.20
C PRO A 77 13.48 -0.09 8.46
N ASP A 78 12.75 1.02 8.51
CA ASP A 78 11.97 1.40 9.69
C ASP A 78 10.56 0.77 9.61
N ARG A 79 10.08 0.18 10.70
CA ARG A 79 8.82 -0.56 10.72
C ARG A 79 7.64 0.34 11.11
N GLY A 80 6.48 0.06 10.51
CA GLY A 80 5.25 0.80 10.82
C GLY A 80 5.19 2.20 10.24
N VAL A 81 6.09 2.55 9.33
CA VAL A 81 6.14 3.85 8.66
C VAL A 81 6.09 3.70 7.14
N THR A 82 5.66 4.75 6.46
CA THR A 82 5.72 4.85 5.00
C THR A 82 7.02 5.53 4.58
N THR A 83 7.39 5.42 3.32
CA THR A 83 8.64 6.03 2.80
C THR A 83 8.75 7.53 3.08
N CYS A 84 7.65 8.28 3.05
CA CYS A 84 7.67 9.71 3.36
C CYS A 84 7.92 10.03 4.84
N GLN A 85 7.76 9.05 5.73
CA GLN A 85 8.06 9.17 7.16
C GLN A 85 9.39 8.51 7.55
N LEU A 86 10.04 7.81 6.62
CA LEU A 86 11.38 7.27 6.80
C LEU A 86 12.39 8.43 6.83
N HIS A 87 13.22 8.50 7.87
CA HIS A 87 14.22 9.55 8.02
C HIS A 87 15.62 9.05 7.67
N MET A 88 16.47 9.96 7.18
CA MET A 88 17.83 9.63 6.76
C MET A 88 18.73 9.18 7.90
N ARG A 89 18.39 9.47 9.16
CA ARG A 89 19.10 8.92 10.35
C ARG A 89 19.10 7.39 10.45
N MET A 90 18.26 6.69 9.68
CA MET A 90 18.28 5.24 9.57
C MET A 90 19.43 4.69 8.72
N PHE A 91 20.18 5.58 8.04
CA PHE A 91 21.31 5.26 7.20
C PHE A 91 22.59 5.90 7.73
N LYS A 92 23.74 5.47 7.22
CA LYS A 92 25.07 5.95 7.65
C LYS A 92 25.77 6.67 6.53
N ASP A 93 26.67 7.57 6.88
CA ASP A 93 27.57 8.20 5.90
C ASP A 93 28.35 7.15 5.11
N GLY A 94 28.37 7.28 3.79
CA GLY A 94 29.01 6.33 2.89
C GLY A 94 28.12 5.14 2.45
N ASP A 95 26.92 5.00 2.97
CA ASP A 95 26.01 3.92 2.58
C ASP A 95 25.67 3.95 1.08
N THR A 96 25.46 2.75 0.55
CA THR A 96 24.86 2.54 -0.76
C THR A 96 23.41 2.09 -0.57
N ILE A 97 22.47 2.87 -1.09
CA ILE A 97 21.03 2.63 -0.93
C ILE A 97 20.42 2.24 -2.28
N THR A 98 19.79 1.07 -2.36
CA THR A 98 19.06 0.61 -3.54
C THR A 98 17.62 1.06 -3.46
N ILE A 99 17.10 1.68 -4.52
CA ILE A 99 15.75 2.25 -4.58
C ILE A 99 15.04 1.72 -5.82
N GLU A 100 13.93 1.02 -5.62
CA GLU A 100 13.19 0.33 -6.67
C GLU A 100 11.68 0.56 -6.54
N PRO A 101 10.91 0.49 -7.65
CA PRO A 101 9.46 0.49 -7.59
C PRO A 101 8.94 -0.86 -7.07
N TRP A 102 7.64 -0.96 -6.78
CA TRP A 102 6.99 -2.26 -6.60
C TRP A 102 7.17 -3.13 -7.86
N ARG A 103 7.53 -4.40 -7.68
CA ARG A 103 7.78 -5.33 -8.80
C ARG A 103 6.65 -6.31 -9.07
N ALA A 104 5.46 -6.08 -8.52
CA ALA A 104 4.30 -6.92 -8.79
C ALA A 104 3.80 -6.71 -10.23
N THR A 105 3.48 -7.79 -10.94
CA THR A 105 2.94 -7.70 -12.31
C THR A 105 1.66 -6.88 -12.38
N ALA A 106 0.81 -6.96 -11.32
CA ALA A 106 -0.41 -6.19 -11.22
C ALA A 106 -0.19 -4.68 -10.94
N PHE A 107 1.07 -4.26 -10.72
CA PHE A 107 1.48 -2.87 -10.57
C PHE A 107 2.53 -2.51 -11.63
N PRO A 108 2.14 -2.37 -12.91
CA PRO A 108 3.10 -2.05 -13.97
C PRO A 108 3.76 -0.70 -13.71
N VAL A 109 5.05 -0.61 -14.02
CA VAL A 109 5.81 0.63 -13.88
C VAL A 109 5.32 1.65 -14.92
N ILE A 110 4.91 2.83 -14.46
CA ILE A 110 4.56 3.97 -15.31
C ILE A 110 5.85 4.66 -15.79
N LYS A 111 6.69 5.06 -14.84
CA LYS A 111 7.99 5.68 -15.06
C LYS A 111 8.85 5.58 -13.81
N ASP A 112 10.11 5.22 -13.94
CA ASP A 112 11.10 5.12 -12.88
C ASP A 112 10.57 4.37 -11.64
N LEU A 113 10.23 5.09 -10.58
CA LEU A 113 9.76 4.55 -9.30
C LEU A 113 8.22 4.57 -9.17
N MET A 114 7.51 5.15 -10.13
CA MET A 114 6.05 5.23 -10.14
C MET A 114 5.43 3.97 -10.75
N VAL A 115 4.41 3.43 -10.09
CA VAL A 115 3.66 2.27 -10.55
C VAL A 115 2.17 2.55 -10.64
N ASP A 116 1.48 1.90 -11.58
CA ASP A 116 0.03 1.93 -11.69
C ASP A 116 -0.61 1.01 -10.65
N ARG A 117 -1.40 1.59 -9.74
CA ARG A 117 -2.15 0.87 -8.71
C ARG A 117 -3.66 0.91 -8.91
N THR A 118 -4.12 1.29 -10.09
CA THR A 118 -5.55 1.36 -10.41
C THR A 118 -6.27 0.01 -10.26
N ALA A 119 -5.54 -1.12 -10.27
CA ALA A 119 -6.08 -2.42 -9.91
C ALA A 119 -6.70 -2.43 -8.49
N PHE A 120 -6.11 -1.73 -7.52
CA PHE A 120 -6.68 -1.58 -6.18
C PHE A 120 -7.96 -0.76 -6.17
N GLU A 121 -8.03 0.28 -6.99
CA GLU A 121 -9.22 1.11 -7.12
C GLU A 121 -10.39 0.30 -7.71
N ARG A 122 -10.13 -0.51 -8.73
CA ARG A 122 -11.16 -1.40 -9.32
C ARG A 122 -11.65 -2.45 -8.33
N ILE A 123 -10.77 -3.02 -7.50
CA ILE A 123 -11.16 -3.90 -6.40
C ILE A 123 -12.03 -3.14 -5.39
N GLN A 124 -11.64 -1.93 -5.03
CA GLN A 124 -12.40 -1.08 -4.11
C GLN A 124 -13.80 -0.76 -4.66
N GLN A 125 -13.90 -0.43 -5.94
CA GLN A 125 -15.16 -0.16 -6.63
C GLN A 125 -16.08 -1.38 -6.69
N ALA A 126 -15.51 -2.59 -6.75
CA ALA A 126 -16.28 -3.83 -6.84
C ALA A 126 -17.10 -4.15 -5.57
N GLY A 127 -16.75 -3.59 -4.41
CA GLY A 127 -17.50 -3.88 -3.18
C GLY A 127 -17.03 -3.15 -1.93
N GLY A 128 -15.98 -2.33 -2.02
CA GLY A 128 -15.38 -1.64 -0.88
C GLY A 128 -16.17 -0.40 -0.40
N TYR A 129 -17.48 -0.42 -0.51
CA TYR A 129 -18.38 0.66 -0.15
C TYR A 129 -19.57 0.18 0.68
N ILE A 130 -20.33 1.12 1.22
CA ILE A 130 -21.62 0.87 1.88
C ILE A 130 -22.68 1.65 1.09
N SER A 131 -23.72 0.98 0.60
CA SER A 131 -24.94 1.61 0.14
C SER A 131 -25.90 1.72 1.32
N VAL A 132 -25.81 2.81 2.05
CA VAL A 132 -26.69 3.02 3.19
C VAL A 132 -28.11 3.28 2.69
N ASN A 133 -29.07 2.55 3.25
CA ASN A 133 -30.46 2.91 3.08
C ASN A 133 -30.71 4.27 3.76
N THR A 134 -30.67 5.32 2.98
CA THR A 134 -31.02 6.66 3.39
C THR A 134 -32.53 6.83 3.25
N SER A 135 -33.27 6.41 4.25
CA SER A 135 -34.72 6.68 4.35
C SER A 135 -35.04 8.17 4.60
N GLY A 136 -34.06 9.03 4.48
CA GLY A 136 -34.17 10.48 4.71
C GLY A 136 -34.08 10.91 6.17
N ASN A 137 -34.05 9.99 7.11
CA ASN A 137 -33.92 10.27 8.54
C ASN A 137 -32.62 9.70 9.10
N THR A 138 -31.92 10.49 9.91
CA THR A 138 -30.78 10.00 10.69
C THR A 138 -31.30 9.00 11.72
N GLN A 139 -30.71 7.81 11.77
CA GLN A 139 -31.03 6.85 12.83
C GLN A 139 -30.55 7.37 14.18
N ASP A 140 -31.25 7.00 15.24
CA ASP A 140 -30.84 7.25 16.62
C ASP A 140 -29.41 6.67 16.83
N ALA A 141 -28.57 7.41 17.53
CA ALA A 141 -27.18 7.03 17.81
C ALA A 141 -27.03 5.65 18.46
N ASN A 142 -28.02 5.20 19.21
CA ASN A 142 -28.03 3.89 19.87
C ASN A 142 -28.94 2.86 19.21
N ALA A 143 -29.45 3.09 17.99
CA ALA A 143 -30.39 2.19 17.34
C ALA A 143 -29.82 0.79 17.09
N ILE A 144 -28.51 0.69 16.81
CA ILE A 144 -27.81 -0.59 16.62
C ILE A 144 -26.52 -0.55 17.44
N PRO A 145 -26.51 -1.05 18.68
CA PRO A 145 -25.31 -1.11 19.50
C PRO A 145 -24.24 -1.99 18.85
N ILE A 146 -23.00 -1.50 18.84
CA ILE A 146 -21.82 -2.18 18.34
C ILE A 146 -20.92 -2.49 19.54
N PRO A 147 -20.55 -3.77 19.79
CA PRO A 147 -19.57 -4.10 20.81
C PRO A 147 -18.25 -3.35 20.56
N LYS A 148 -17.68 -2.75 21.60
CA LYS A 148 -16.42 -1.97 21.46
C LYS A 148 -15.33 -2.77 20.73
N ARG A 149 -15.16 -4.05 21.07
CA ARG A 149 -14.20 -4.95 20.44
C ARG A 149 -14.39 -5.04 18.91
N ASP A 150 -15.62 -5.08 18.42
CA ASP A 150 -15.89 -5.18 16.99
C ASP A 150 -15.69 -3.83 16.31
N ALA A 151 -16.05 -2.73 16.98
CA ALA A 151 -15.77 -1.38 16.50
C ALA A 151 -14.24 -1.13 16.39
N ASP A 152 -13.48 -1.47 17.42
CA ASP A 152 -12.01 -1.33 17.42
C ASP A 152 -11.38 -2.11 16.24
N ARG A 153 -11.74 -3.39 16.09
CA ARG A 153 -11.24 -4.22 14.98
C ARG A 153 -11.64 -3.72 13.59
N SER A 154 -12.82 -3.15 13.49
CA SER A 154 -13.27 -2.52 12.26
C SER A 154 -12.43 -1.30 11.92
N MET A 155 -12.14 -0.45 12.91
CA MET A 155 -11.31 0.75 12.74
C MET A 155 -9.85 0.40 12.46
N ASP A 156 -9.29 -0.63 13.11
CA ASP A 156 -7.96 -1.15 12.80
C ASP A 156 -7.87 -1.61 11.34
N ALA A 157 -8.87 -2.33 10.85
CA ALA A 157 -8.94 -2.74 9.44
C ALA A 157 -9.12 -1.53 8.49
N ALA A 158 -9.85 -0.50 8.91
CA ALA A 158 -10.06 0.73 8.14
C ALA A 158 -8.78 1.56 7.97
N ALA A 159 -7.76 1.35 8.80
CA ALA A 159 -6.48 2.06 8.73
C ALA A 159 -5.68 1.76 7.44
N CYS A 160 -6.09 0.77 6.65
CA CYS A 160 -5.45 0.45 5.37
C CYS A 160 -5.48 1.65 4.41
N ILE A 161 -4.31 2.07 3.95
CA ILE A 161 -4.12 3.21 3.02
C ILE A 161 -3.90 2.78 1.55
N GLY A 162 -4.01 1.49 1.23
CA GLY A 162 -3.85 1.00 -0.14
C GLY A 162 -2.45 1.19 -0.74
N CYS A 163 -1.40 1.25 0.08
CA CYS A 163 -0.04 1.52 -0.41
C CYS A 163 0.55 0.41 -1.29
N GLY A 164 0.07 -0.83 -1.20
CA GLY A 164 0.56 -1.94 -2.00
C GLY A 164 1.75 -2.69 -1.41
N ALA A 165 2.29 -2.29 -0.24
CA ALA A 165 3.41 -2.99 0.41
C ALA A 165 3.13 -4.49 0.63
N CYS A 166 1.89 -4.83 1.01
CA CYS A 166 1.47 -6.22 1.20
C CYS A 166 1.57 -7.08 -0.07
N VAL A 167 1.30 -6.50 -1.24
CA VAL A 167 1.45 -7.17 -2.54
C VAL A 167 2.92 -7.28 -2.91
N ALA A 168 3.64 -6.16 -2.79
CA ALA A 168 5.03 -6.06 -3.21
C ALA A 168 5.95 -7.02 -2.44
N THR A 169 5.71 -7.20 -1.14
CA THR A 169 6.50 -8.11 -0.28
C THR A 169 6.06 -9.56 -0.38
N CYS A 170 4.88 -9.83 -0.94
CA CYS A 170 4.35 -11.19 -1.06
C CYS A 170 5.04 -11.96 -2.19
N LYS A 171 5.53 -13.17 -1.94
CA LYS A 171 6.13 -14.02 -2.97
C LYS A 171 5.21 -14.31 -4.15
N ASN A 172 3.89 -14.30 -3.90
CA ASN A 172 2.87 -14.54 -4.91
C ASN A 172 2.20 -13.24 -5.39
N SER A 173 2.65 -12.08 -4.96
CA SER A 173 2.00 -10.80 -5.25
C SER A 173 0.50 -10.79 -4.93
N SER A 174 0.11 -11.38 -3.80
CA SER A 174 -1.30 -11.50 -3.39
C SER A 174 -1.83 -10.20 -2.80
N ALA A 175 -3.00 -9.76 -3.26
CA ALA A 175 -3.72 -8.62 -2.69
C ALA A 175 -4.64 -9.00 -1.51
N MET A 176 -4.54 -10.24 -1.02
CA MET A 176 -5.46 -10.79 -0.02
C MET A 176 -5.57 -9.92 1.24
N LEU A 177 -4.46 -9.35 1.76
CA LEU A 177 -4.52 -8.50 2.95
C LEU A 177 -5.26 -7.18 2.68
N PHE A 178 -5.07 -6.58 1.51
CA PHE A 178 -5.78 -5.37 1.09
C PHE A 178 -7.29 -5.60 1.01
N VAL A 179 -7.73 -6.66 0.31
CA VAL A 179 -9.14 -7.03 0.20
C VAL A 179 -9.72 -7.38 1.57
N ALA A 180 -8.97 -8.15 2.36
CA ALA A 180 -9.37 -8.59 3.69
C ALA A 180 -9.60 -7.42 4.65
N ALA A 181 -8.79 -6.39 4.59
CA ALA A 181 -8.95 -5.20 5.43
C ALA A 181 -10.32 -4.56 5.20
N LYS A 182 -10.72 -4.36 3.95
CA LYS A 182 -12.01 -3.74 3.60
C LYS A 182 -13.20 -4.66 3.88
N VAL A 183 -13.11 -5.92 3.54
CA VAL A 183 -14.14 -6.91 3.87
C VAL A 183 -14.35 -7.01 5.38
N SER A 184 -13.26 -7.05 6.17
CA SER A 184 -13.34 -7.13 7.64
C SER A 184 -13.95 -5.88 8.24
N GLN A 185 -13.52 -4.69 7.79
CA GLN A 185 -14.07 -3.43 8.25
C GLN A 185 -15.60 -3.47 8.22
N PHE A 186 -16.16 -3.80 7.08
CA PHE A 186 -17.62 -3.76 6.89
C PHE A 186 -18.36 -4.99 7.45
N ALA A 187 -17.72 -6.15 7.54
CA ALA A 187 -18.33 -7.33 8.14
C ALA A 187 -18.56 -7.18 9.66
N LEU A 188 -17.76 -6.35 10.32
CA LEU A 188 -17.85 -6.08 11.76
C LEU A 188 -18.89 -5.01 12.11
N LEU A 189 -19.31 -4.21 11.12
CA LEU A 189 -20.26 -3.12 11.32
C LEU A 189 -21.66 -3.50 10.81
N PRO A 190 -22.73 -3.13 11.52
CA PRO A 190 -24.10 -3.36 11.06
C PRO A 190 -24.37 -2.78 9.67
N GLN A 191 -23.82 -1.58 9.39
CA GLN A 191 -23.98 -0.88 8.12
C GLN A 191 -23.43 -1.66 6.92
N GLY A 192 -22.43 -2.51 7.13
CA GLY A 192 -21.82 -3.29 6.07
C GLY A 192 -22.50 -4.64 5.81
N ARG A 193 -23.52 -5.02 6.59
CA ARG A 193 -24.14 -6.35 6.50
C ARG A 193 -25.04 -6.54 5.28
N VAL A 194 -25.64 -5.48 4.78
CA VAL A 194 -26.56 -5.55 3.64
C VAL A 194 -25.87 -6.13 2.42
N GLU A 195 -24.70 -5.60 2.06
CA GLU A 195 -23.93 -6.05 0.91
C GLU A 195 -22.82 -7.08 1.25
N ALA A 196 -22.80 -7.64 2.45
CA ALA A 196 -21.66 -8.47 2.91
C ALA A 196 -21.37 -9.65 1.98
N THR A 197 -22.41 -10.34 1.47
CA THR A 197 -22.30 -11.47 0.55
C THR A 197 -21.75 -11.02 -0.81
N GLU A 198 -22.36 -10.02 -1.41
CA GLU A 198 -21.96 -9.50 -2.72
C GLU A 198 -20.56 -8.87 -2.65
N ARG A 199 -20.29 -8.12 -1.61
CA ARG A 199 -18.98 -7.50 -1.37
C ARG A 199 -17.84 -8.49 -1.44
N VAL A 200 -17.92 -9.55 -0.65
CA VAL A 200 -16.81 -10.51 -0.56
C VAL A 200 -16.62 -11.26 -1.87
N LEU A 201 -17.70 -11.67 -2.54
CA LEU A 201 -17.63 -12.36 -3.83
C LEU A 201 -17.06 -11.43 -4.91
N ASN A 202 -17.60 -10.22 -5.03
CA ASN A 202 -17.21 -9.28 -6.06
C ASN A 202 -15.75 -8.81 -5.89
N MET A 203 -15.33 -8.49 -4.66
CA MET A 203 -13.95 -8.04 -4.41
C MET A 203 -12.93 -9.17 -4.62
N VAL A 204 -13.26 -10.41 -4.26
CA VAL A 204 -12.38 -11.56 -4.51
C VAL A 204 -12.28 -11.84 -6.00
N ASN A 205 -13.41 -11.88 -6.71
CA ASN A 205 -13.44 -12.08 -8.16
C ASN A 205 -12.67 -10.97 -8.89
N GLN A 206 -12.82 -9.71 -8.48
CA GLN A 206 -12.07 -8.61 -9.07
C GLN A 206 -10.56 -8.75 -8.80
N MET A 207 -10.18 -9.15 -7.58
CA MET A 207 -8.77 -9.42 -7.25
C MET A 207 -8.15 -10.49 -8.16
N GLU A 208 -8.88 -11.57 -8.45
CA GLU A 208 -8.44 -12.61 -9.39
C GLU A 208 -8.34 -12.07 -10.82
N HIS A 209 -9.33 -11.27 -11.25
CA HIS A 209 -9.35 -10.66 -12.58
C HIS A 209 -8.15 -9.72 -12.81
N GLU A 210 -7.70 -9.01 -11.78
CA GLU A 210 -6.54 -8.12 -11.83
C GLU A 210 -5.19 -8.87 -11.87
N GLY A 211 -5.21 -10.20 -11.75
CA GLY A 211 -4.00 -11.01 -11.84
C GLY A 211 -3.16 -11.07 -10.56
N PHE A 212 -3.74 -10.76 -9.41
CA PHE A 212 -3.07 -10.98 -8.13
C PHE A 212 -2.98 -12.47 -7.79
N GLY A 213 -1.84 -12.89 -7.27
CA GLY A 213 -1.61 -14.28 -6.93
C GLY A 213 -2.31 -14.74 -5.64
N ASN A 214 -2.39 -16.05 -5.47
CA ASN A 214 -3.03 -16.66 -4.31
C ASN A 214 -2.20 -16.51 -3.03
N CYS A 215 -2.89 -16.32 -1.92
CA CYS A 215 -2.27 -16.25 -0.61
C CYS A 215 -1.77 -17.63 -0.15
N THR A 216 -0.50 -17.73 0.24
CA THR A 216 0.11 -18.93 0.86
C THR A 216 0.41 -18.72 2.35
N ASN A 217 -0.16 -17.69 2.95
CA ASN A 217 -0.11 -17.39 4.38
C ASN A 217 1.31 -17.28 4.96
N THR A 218 2.24 -16.65 4.22
CA THR A 218 3.62 -16.46 4.68
C THR A 218 3.78 -15.39 5.76
N GLY A 219 2.81 -14.49 5.91
CA GLY A 219 2.80 -13.44 6.93
C GLY A 219 3.63 -12.18 6.60
N ALA A 220 4.42 -12.18 5.55
CA ALA A 220 5.26 -11.03 5.20
C ALA A 220 4.46 -9.72 5.02
N CYS A 221 3.23 -9.82 4.50
CA CYS A 221 2.35 -8.67 4.29
C CYS A 221 1.95 -7.94 5.58
N GLU A 222 1.79 -8.64 6.71
CA GLU A 222 1.52 -8.03 8.01
C GLU A 222 2.76 -7.34 8.56
N VAL A 223 3.93 -7.99 8.44
CA VAL A 223 5.22 -7.46 8.94
C VAL A 223 5.60 -6.15 8.25
N GLU A 224 5.38 -6.06 6.94
CA GLU A 224 5.73 -4.89 6.14
C GLU A 224 4.63 -3.83 6.08
N CYS A 225 3.47 -4.07 6.72
CA CYS A 225 2.37 -3.13 6.65
C CYS A 225 2.64 -1.86 7.48
N PRO A 226 2.72 -0.66 6.88
CA PRO A 226 2.97 0.57 7.62
C PRO A 226 1.79 0.98 8.52
N LYS A 227 0.65 0.29 8.41
CA LYS A 227 -0.56 0.53 9.19
C LYS A 227 -0.95 -0.64 10.11
N GLY A 228 -0.10 -1.66 10.23
CA GLY A 228 -0.33 -2.77 11.14
C GLY A 228 -1.58 -3.59 10.85
N ILE A 229 -1.95 -3.72 9.58
CA ILE A 229 -3.13 -4.53 9.20
C ILE A 229 -2.85 -6.01 9.47
N SER A 230 -3.61 -6.59 10.40
CA SER A 230 -3.40 -7.94 10.88
C SER A 230 -3.90 -9.02 9.91
N LEU A 231 -3.21 -10.18 9.90
CA LEU A 231 -3.62 -11.41 9.22
C LEU A 231 -4.96 -11.96 9.69
N GLU A 232 -5.44 -11.58 10.88
CA GLU A 232 -6.79 -11.93 11.33
C GLU A 232 -7.87 -11.48 10.33
N ASN A 233 -7.61 -10.42 9.58
CA ASN A 233 -8.51 -9.94 8.54
C ASN A 233 -8.64 -10.96 7.39
N ILE A 234 -7.57 -11.65 7.02
CA ILE A 234 -7.59 -12.71 6.01
C ILE A 234 -8.44 -13.89 6.49
N ALA A 235 -8.29 -14.30 7.75
CA ALA A 235 -9.13 -15.35 8.32
C ALA A 235 -10.62 -14.97 8.31
N ARG A 236 -10.94 -13.69 8.56
CA ARG A 236 -12.30 -13.17 8.49
C ARG A 236 -12.83 -13.18 7.06
N LEU A 237 -12.02 -12.69 6.09
CA LEU A 237 -12.40 -12.73 4.68
C LEU A 237 -12.74 -14.14 4.23
N ASN A 238 -11.90 -15.11 4.54
CA ASN A 238 -12.13 -16.52 4.19
C ASN A 238 -13.46 -17.03 4.77
N ARG A 239 -13.76 -16.67 6.03
CA ARG A 239 -15.04 -17.03 6.66
C ARG A 239 -16.25 -16.37 5.96
N GLU A 240 -16.15 -15.09 5.62
CA GLU A 240 -17.24 -14.39 4.91
C GLU A 240 -17.42 -14.95 3.49
N TYR A 241 -16.32 -15.29 2.81
CA TYR A 241 -16.35 -15.92 1.48
C TYR A 241 -17.02 -17.29 1.52
N LEU A 242 -16.66 -18.15 2.47
CA LEU A 242 -17.31 -19.46 2.64
C LEU A 242 -18.82 -19.32 2.90
N LYS A 243 -19.22 -18.41 3.77
CA LYS A 243 -20.64 -18.13 4.03
C LYS A 243 -21.39 -17.66 2.78
N ALA A 244 -20.75 -16.81 1.97
CA ALA A 244 -21.33 -16.30 0.74
C ALA A 244 -21.46 -17.37 -0.34
N SER A 245 -20.52 -18.33 -0.40
CA SER A 245 -20.49 -19.40 -1.40
C SER A 245 -21.49 -20.53 -1.12
N ILE A 246 -22.02 -20.65 0.12
CA ILE A 246 -22.97 -21.70 0.51
C ILE A 246 -24.43 -21.21 0.38
N ARG A 247 -24.66 -19.92 0.23
CA ARG A 247 -25.99 -19.32 0.06
C ARG A 247 -26.41 -19.31 -1.40
#